data_78c2c66b5c311069b331b971d0c268f7
#
_entry.id   78c2c66b5c311069b331b971d0c268f7
#
_cell.length_a   1.000
_cell.length_b   1.000
_cell.length_c   1.000
_cell.angle_alpha   90.00
_cell.angle_beta   90.00
_cell.angle_gamma   90.00
#
_symmetry.space_group_name_H-M   'P 1'
#
loop_
_entity.id
_entity.type
_entity.pdbx_description
1 polymer ?
#
loop_
_entity_poly.entity_id
_entity_poly.type
_entity_poly.pdbx_seq_one_letter_code
_entity_poly.pdbx_strand_id
1 'polypeptide(L)'
;MRRKITYTFVIYKTFLSFLLKMNEKSYLCCSLNRLTMERTMEIKSRLAALRQEMKTRQLSAFIVPSTDPHSSEYVSEHWETRKWISGFTGSAGTAVITSEDAGLWTDSRYFIQAEEQLEGTGIRLFKDRLPETPSIGEWLGSILKEGNKVGIDGWVNSHQEAFGLNNELKAKGLALETMTEDIFDTLWENRPRLPQSPIFILDEARTGASCTAKINRIKEAIAKNGISAIILSALDEIAWTLNLRGNDVHCNPVFISYLLISAEGYTLYIMEDKITDDVRAYLKEHQVEIKAYSALAEDLRSFKEKHQGILQISPLANEALYNLSSQYADTIIAPSPVALMKAVKNEAEQAGFRKAMERDGVAMVKFLRWLEEAVPAGNESEVSIDKKLYEFRAEQADFKGISFDTIAGYKEHAAIVHYEATPETDIPLKPEGLLLLDSGAQYLDGTTDITRTIVLGPLTEEEKTDYTLVLKGHLQLQNAQFPAGTCGTQLDVLARIAMWKSGINYMHGTGHGIGHFLCVHEGPHQIRMNHMPTLLEPGMTVTDEPGIYKAGRHGIRIENTLLIVPGQETEFGKFYQFEPLTLCPIDKEAIVVEMLTDEELKHFNDYHEMVYNRLSAFLNEEEKAWLKEATSPLKR
;
A
#
# COMPACT_ATOMS: atom_id res chain seq x y z
N MET A 1 -28.85 -31.44 -54.73
CA MET A 1 -27.66 -32.07 -54.10
C MET A 1 -26.66 -31.08 -53.51
N ARG A 2 -26.38 -29.92 -54.13
CA ARG A 2 -25.38 -28.92 -53.62
C ARG A 2 -25.76 -28.25 -52.29
N ARG A 3 -27.01 -28.02 -51.91
CA ARG A 3 -27.41 -27.41 -50.63
C ARG A 3 -27.23 -28.28 -49.38
N LYS A 4 -27.26 -29.60 -49.50
CA LYS A 4 -27.05 -30.53 -48.34
C LYS A 4 -25.57 -30.66 -47.98
N ILE A 5 -24.65 -30.52 -48.92
CA ILE A 5 -23.21 -30.64 -48.67
C ILE A 5 -22.67 -29.41 -47.90
N THR A 6 -23.20 -28.21 -48.19
CA THR A 6 -22.78 -26.96 -47.50
C THR A 6 -23.20 -26.93 -46.02
N TYR A 7 -24.37 -27.45 -45.68
CA TYR A 7 -24.85 -27.54 -44.28
C TYR A 7 -24.03 -28.51 -43.44
N THR A 8 -23.66 -29.65 -44.01
CA THR A 8 -22.85 -30.67 -43.32
C THR A 8 -21.43 -30.15 -43.05
N PHE A 9 -20.87 -29.37 -43.97
CA PHE A 9 -19.51 -28.79 -43.81
C PHE A 9 -19.46 -27.67 -42.75
N VAL A 10 -20.52 -26.88 -42.62
CA VAL A 10 -20.63 -25.84 -41.59
C VAL A 10 -20.79 -26.45 -40.21
N ILE A 11 -21.64 -27.46 -40.07
CA ILE A 11 -21.84 -28.21 -38.79
C ILE A 11 -20.54 -28.91 -38.39
N TYR A 12 -19.81 -29.52 -39.35
CA TYR A 12 -18.53 -30.17 -39.06
C TYR A 12 -17.45 -29.21 -38.64
N LYS A 13 -17.37 -28.04 -39.25
CA LYS A 13 -16.43 -26.94 -38.87
C LYS A 13 -16.75 -26.38 -37.48
N THR A 14 -18.02 -26.17 -37.17
CA THR A 14 -18.49 -25.69 -35.85
C THR A 14 -18.24 -26.73 -34.76
N PHE A 15 -18.49 -28.03 -35.07
CA PHE A 15 -18.25 -29.13 -34.15
C PHE A 15 -16.74 -29.36 -33.92
N LEU A 16 -15.91 -29.25 -34.96
CA LEU A 16 -14.45 -29.33 -34.83
C LEU A 16 -13.86 -28.16 -34.03
N SER A 17 -14.38 -26.95 -34.25
CA SER A 17 -14.01 -25.77 -33.48
C SER A 17 -14.42 -25.89 -32.00
N PHE A 18 -15.58 -26.46 -31.73
CA PHE A 18 -16.05 -26.74 -30.36
C PHE A 18 -15.18 -27.82 -29.67
N LEU A 19 -14.82 -28.89 -30.38
CA LEU A 19 -13.92 -29.94 -29.87
C LEU A 19 -12.50 -29.42 -29.63
N LEU A 20 -11.99 -28.55 -30.48
CA LEU A 20 -10.68 -27.92 -30.30
C LEU A 20 -10.68 -27.00 -29.05
N LYS A 21 -11.72 -26.18 -28.88
CA LYS A 21 -11.89 -25.33 -27.68
C LYS A 21 -12.10 -26.16 -26.41
N MET A 22 -12.79 -27.29 -26.47
CA MET A 22 -12.88 -28.21 -25.33
C MET A 22 -11.55 -28.87 -24.99
N ASN A 23 -10.74 -29.21 -26.01
CA ASN A 23 -9.43 -29.80 -25.80
C ASN A 23 -8.45 -28.77 -25.22
N GLU A 24 -8.45 -27.51 -25.72
CA GLU A 24 -7.65 -26.41 -25.17
C GLU A 24 -8.02 -26.11 -23.71
N LYS A 25 -9.32 -26.02 -23.39
CA LYS A 25 -9.76 -25.84 -21.98
C LYS A 25 -9.37 -27.03 -21.08
N SER A 26 -9.40 -28.25 -21.60
CA SER A 26 -8.99 -29.44 -20.86
C SER A 26 -7.48 -29.49 -20.64
N TYR A 27 -6.66 -29.06 -21.62
CA TYR A 27 -5.20 -28.93 -21.49
C TYR A 27 -4.84 -27.79 -20.54
N LEU A 28 -5.52 -26.65 -20.61
CA LEU A 28 -5.31 -25.53 -19.69
C LEU A 28 -5.66 -25.92 -18.24
N CYS A 29 -6.78 -26.58 -18.04
CA CYS A 29 -7.19 -27.06 -16.71
C CYS A 29 -6.22 -28.12 -16.15
N CYS A 30 -5.70 -29.02 -16.97
CA CYS A 30 -4.69 -29.99 -16.56
C CYS A 30 -3.35 -29.33 -16.24
N SER A 31 -2.93 -28.31 -16.98
CA SER A 31 -1.68 -27.57 -16.73
C SER A 31 -1.78 -26.72 -15.48
N LEU A 32 -2.89 -26.01 -15.26
CA LEU A 32 -3.17 -25.24 -14.04
C LEU A 32 -3.20 -26.13 -12.79
N ASN A 33 -3.91 -27.26 -12.84
CA ASN A 33 -3.93 -28.23 -11.74
C ASN A 33 -2.52 -28.79 -11.43
N ARG A 34 -1.69 -28.99 -12.44
CA ARG A 34 -0.33 -29.46 -12.27
C ARG A 34 0.55 -28.39 -11.60
N LEU A 35 0.48 -27.14 -12.03
CA LEU A 35 1.22 -26.02 -11.45
C LEU A 35 0.82 -25.78 -9.99
N THR A 36 -0.49 -25.82 -9.69
CA THR A 36 -1.00 -25.70 -8.32
C THR A 36 -0.49 -26.85 -7.44
N MET A 37 -0.44 -28.07 -7.97
CA MET A 37 0.03 -29.24 -7.24
C MET A 37 1.55 -29.19 -6.99
N GLU A 38 2.34 -28.73 -7.98
CA GLU A 38 3.79 -28.52 -7.85
C GLU A 38 4.09 -27.43 -6.79
N ARG A 39 3.40 -26.29 -6.85
CA ARG A 39 3.49 -25.21 -5.85
C ARG A 39 3.13 -25.70 -4.44
N THR A 40 2.04 -26.44 -4.31
CA THR A 40 1.61 -27.01 -3.01
C THR A 40 2.66 -27.96 -2.43
N MET A 41 3.30 -28.78 -3.25
CA MET A 41 4.36 -29.68 -2.82
C MET A 41 5.62 -28.91 -2.38
N GLU A 42 5.99 -27.85 -3.09
CA GLU A 42 7.09 -26.98 -2.69
C GLU A 42 6.85 -26.32 -1.32
N ILE A 43 5.64 -25.77 -1.09
CA ILE A 43 5.28 -25.17 0.20
C ILE A 43 5.40 -26.19 1.33
N LYS A 44 4.88 -27.39 1.14
CA LYS A 44 5.03 -28.47 2.14
C LYS A 44 6.48 -28.83 2.42
N SER A 45 7.34 -28.83 1.38
CA SER A 45 8.77 -29.07 1.54
C SER A 45 9.44 -27.95 2.33
N ARG A 46 9.11 -26.67 2.04
CA ARG A 46 9.61 -25.50 2.76
C ARG A 46 9.20 -25.52 4.23
N LEU A 47 7.92 -25.84 4.52
CA LEU A 47 7.43 -26.01 5.90
C LEU A 47 8.19 -27.13 6.64
N ALA A 48 8.46 -28.26 5.97
CA ALA A 48 9.22 -29.37 6.57
C ALA A 48 10.68 -28.95 6.87
N ALA A 49 11.32 -28.19 5.98
CA ALA A 49 12.67 -27.68 6.20
C ALA A 49 12.72 -26.69 7.39
N LEU A 50 11.77 -25.75 7.47
CA LEU A 50 11.68 -24.83 8.62
C LEU A 50 11.41 -25.58 9.93
N ARG A 51 10.54 -26.59 9.95
CA ARG A 51 10.31 -27.43 11.13
C ARG A 51 11.55 -28.17 11.60
N GLN A 52 12.40 -28.63 10.67
CA GLN A 52 13.68 -29.25 11.00
C GLN A 52 14.64 -28.25 11.65
N GLU A 53 14.69 -27.02 11.14
CA GLU A 53 15.49 -25.93 11.72
C GLU A 53 14.99 -25.51 13.11
N MET A 54 13.66 -25.37 13.26
CA MET A 54 13.02 -25.14 14.56
C MET A 54 13.40 -26.20 15.59
N LYS A 55 13.40 -27.49 15.20
CA LYS A 55 13.79 -28.60 16.07
C LYS A 55 15.26 -28.48 16.50
N THR A 56 16.16 -28.13 15.59
CA THR A 56 17.58 -27.92 15.88
C THR A 56 17.79 -26.83 16.93
N ARG A 57 16.97 -25.76 16.86
CA ARG A 57 16.99 -24.59 17.76
C ARG A 57 16.08 -24.73 18.98
N GLN A 58 15.44 -25.88 19.16
CA GLN A 58 14.50 -26.17 20.27
C GLN A 58 13.32 -25.19 20.31
N LEU A 59 12.83 -24.74 19.14
CA LEU A 59 11.65 -23.90 18.99
C LEU A 59 10.41 -24.77 18.75
N SER A 60 9.31 -24.44 19.40
CA SER A 60 8.01 -25.10 19.23
C SER A 60 7.14 -24.42 18.16
N ALA A 61 7.38 -23.14 17.91
CA ALA A 61 6.79 -22.37 16.83
C ALA A 61 7.76 -21.32 16.28
N PHE A 62 7.54 -20.86 15.05
CA PHE A 62 8.26 -19.74 14.44
C PHE A 62 7.27 -18.82 13.71
N ILE A 63 7.44 -17.50 13.87
CA ILE A 63 6.55 -16.48 13.31
C ILE A 63 7.29 -15.73 12.20
N VAL A 64 6.65 -15.62 11.04
CA VAL A 64 7.19 -15.00 9.83
C VAL A 64 6.24 -13.88 9.37
N PRO A 65 6.55 -12.61 9.66
CA PRO A 65 5.74 -11.47 9.25
C PRO A 65 5.97 -11.07 7.77
N SER A 66 5.14 -10.16 7.27
CA SER A 66 5.32 -9.49 5.97
C SER A 66 6.02 -8.15 6.17
N THR A 67 7.28 -8.16 6.57
CA THR A 67 8.02 -6.92 6.80
C THR A 67 9.52 -7.15 6.64
N ASP A 68 10.29 -6.06 6.68
CA ASP A 68 11.75 -6.03 6.56
C ASP A 68 12.39 -5.38 7.81
N PRO A 69 13.74 -5.22 7.88
CA PRO A 69 14.42 -4.58 9.00
C PRO A 69 14.02 -3.12 9.27
N HIS A 70 13.22 -2.52 8.39
CA HIS A 70 12.81 -1.12 8.42
C HIS A 70 11.32 -0.94 8.69
N SER A 71 10.60 -2.05 8.95
CA SER A 71 9.14 -2.09 9.11
C SER A 71 8.38 -1.53 7.90
N SER A 72 8.90 -1.79 6.70
CA SER A 72 8.28 -1.40 5.44
C SER A 72 7.01 -2.20 5.20
N GLU A 73 5.96 -1.57 4.63
CA GLU A 73 4.73 -2.24 4.22
C GLU A 73 4.97 -3.11 2.97
N TYR A 74 5.61 -2.52 1.96
CA TYR A 74 6.13 -3.26 0.80
C TYR A 74 7.61 -3.50 1.01
N VAL A 75 8.05 -4.72 0.76
CA VAL A 75 9.42 -5.16 1.01
C VAL A 75 10.14 -5.50 -0.28
N SER A 76 11.47 -5.42 -0.27
CA SER A 76 12.23 -5.97 -1.40
C SER A 76 12.10 -7.49 -1.44
N GLU A 77 12.26 -8.09 -2.63
CA GLU A 77 12.15 -9.54 -2.85
C GLU A 77 13.00 -10.37 -1.86
N HIS A 78 14.11 -9.83 -1.38
CA HIS A 78 14.97 -10.48 -0.39
C HIS A 78 14.22 -10.81 0.91
N TRP A 79 13.28 -9.98 1.34
CA TRP A 79 12.50 -10.13 2.56
C TRP A 79 11.08 -10.64 2.35
N GLU A 80 10.73 -11.14 1.16
CA GLU A 80 9.45 -11.81 0.92
C GLU A 80 9.37 -13.22 1.57
N THR A 81 9.95 -13.39 2.75
CA THR A 81 10.04 -14.68 3.46
C THR A 81 8.68 -15.29 3.77
N ARG A 82 7.68 -14.46 4.15
CA ARG A 82 6.32 -14.92 4.39
C ARG A 82 5.68 -15.44 3.10
N LYS A 83 5.85 -14.74 1.97
CA LYS A 83 5.38 -15.16 0.65
C LYS A 83 6.07 -16.48 0.25
N TRP A 84 7.39 -16.58 0.43
CA TRP A 84 8.14 -17.79 0.13
C TRP A 84 7.66 -18.99 0.94
N ILE A 85 7.50 -18.88 2.27
CA ILE A 85 7.15 -20.01 3.14
C ILE A 85 5.68 -20.45 2.98
N SER A 86 4.76 -19.51 2.70
CA SER A 86 3.32 -19.79 2.66
C SER A 86 2.74 -19.93 1.25
N GLY A 87 3.40 -19.35 0.25
CA GLY A 87 2.86 -19.18 -1.10
C GLY A 87 1.76 -18.13 -1.21
N PHE A 88 1.37 -17.47 -0.12
CA PHE A 88 0.41 -16.38 -0.15
C PHE A 88 1.08 -15.09 -0.65
N THR A 89 0.51 -14.44 -1.66
CA THR A 89 1.14 -13.28 -2.33
C THR A 89 0.63 -11.92 -1.86
N GLY A 90 -0.49 -11.84 -1.12
CA GLY A 90 -1.00 -10.57 -0.60
C GLY A 90 0.05 -9.81 0.23
N SER A 91 0.04 -8.49 0.25
CA SER A 91 1.09 -7.68 0.89
C SER A 91 1.11 -7.77 2.42
N ALA A 92 -0.01 -8.03 3.06
CA ALA A 92 -0.15 -8.09 4.51
C ALA A 92 -0.51 -9.48 5.02
N GLY A 93 0.23 -9.96 6.02
CA GLY A 93 -0.08 -11.22 6.72
C GLY A 93 1.10 -11.75 7.52
N THR A 94 0.80 -12.61 8.49
CA THR A 94 1.79 -13.26 9.34
C THR A 94 1.60 -14.76 9.30
N ALA A 95 2.62 -15.49 8.87
CA ALA A 95 2.62 -16.94 8.92
C ALA A 95 3.18 -17.42 10.26
N VAL A 96 2.51 -18.39 10.88
CA VAL A 96 2.94 -19.01 12.13
C VAL A 96 3.05 -20.51 11.91
N ILE A 97 4.23 -21.04 12.06
CA ILE A 97 4.54 -22.45 11.83
C ILE A 97 4.86 -23.11 13.16
N THR A 98 4.18 -24.22 13.47
CA THR A 98 4.49 -25.09 14.61
C THR A 98 5.07 -26.43 14.15
N SER A 99 5.45 -27.30 15.07
CA SER A 99 5.92 -28.64 14.72
C SER A 99 4.92 -29.47 13.91
N GLU A 100 3.63 -29.24 14.10
CA GLU A 100 2.56 -30.04 13.49
C GLU A 100 1.60 -29.23 12.64
N ASP A 101 1.29 -27.98 13.02
CA ASP A 101 0.32 -27.07 12.38
C ASP A 101 1.00 -25.88 11.72
N ALA A 102 0.23 -25.15 10.90
CA ALA A 102 0.61 -23.85 10.37
C ALA A 102 -0.64 -22.98 10.17
N GLY A 103 -0.50 -21.68 10.40
CA GLY A 103 -1.56 -20.68 10.19
C GLY A 103 -1.04 -19.43 9.49
N LEU A 104 -1.93 -18.76 8.77
CA LEU A 104 -1.71 -17.44 8.19
C LEU A 104 -2.79 -16.49 8.70
N TRP A 105 -2.40 -15.43 9.39
CA TRP A 105 -3.25 -14.30 9.74
C TRP A 105 -3.15 -13.25 8.65
N THR A 106 -4.26 -12.80 8.09
CA THR A 106 -4.31 -11.70 7.13
C THR A 106 -5.60 -10.92 7.30
N ASP A 107 -5.64 -9.67 6.83
CA ASP A 107 -6.81 -8.80 6.99
C ASP A 107 -7.83 -8.94 5.83
N SER A 108 -8.94 -8.21 5.96
CA SER A 108 -10.11 -8.34 5.07
C SER A 108 -9.85 -8.04 3.60
N ARG A 109 -8.78 -7.36 3.25
CA ARG A 109 -8.39 -7.07 1.87
C ARG A 109 -8.04 -8.34 1.10
N TYR A 110 -7.61 -9.38 1.81
CA TYR A 110 -7.01 -10.60 1.26
C TYR A 110 -7.76 -11.90 1.58
N PHE A 111 -8.91 -11.87 2.27
CA PHE A 111 -9.58 -13.11 2.71
C PHE A 111 -9.86 -14.08 1.56
N ILE A 112 -10.40 -13.58 0.44
CA ILE A 112 -10.75 -14.41 -0.73
C ILE A 112 -9.47 -14.98 -1.36
N GLN A 113 -8.48 -14.12 -1.62
CA GLN A 113 -7.20 -14.52 -2.20
C GLN A 113 -6.47 -15.57 -1.34
N ALA A 114 -6.48 -15.37 -0.01
CA ALA A 114 -5.82 -16.30 0.91
C ALA A 114 -6.53 -17.65 0.97
N GLU A 115 -7.87 -17.70 0.92
CA GLU A 115 -8.62 -18.95 0.84
C GLU A 115 -8.18 -19.78 -0.38
N GLU A 116 -8.09 -19.14 -1.54
CA GLU A 116 -7.68 -19.78 -2.79
C GLU A 116 -6.21 -20.21 -2.76
N GLN A 117 -5.33 -19.31 -2.34
CA GLN A 117 -3.88 -19.54 -2.41
C GLN A 117 -3.37 -20.52 -1.35
N LEU A 118 -4.06 -20.72 -0.24
CA LEU A 118 -3.68 -21.65 0.82
C LEU A 118 -4.30 -23.04 0.63
N GLU A 119 -5.20 -23.22 -0.34
CA GLU A 119 -5.83 -24.51 -0.58
C GLU A 119 -4.80 -25.63 -0.80
N GLY A 120 -4.95 -26.73 -0.08
CA GLY A 120 -4.07 -27.91 -0.16
C GLY A 120 -2.68 -27.75 0.46
N THR A 121 -2.24 -26.54 0.87
CA THR A 121 -0.91 -26.31 1.46
C THR A 121 -0.75 -26.89 2.87
N GLY A 122 -1.83 -27.04 3.61
CA GLY A 122 -1.84 -27.39 5.03
C GLY A 122 -1.69 -26.19 5.97
N ILE A 123 -1.72 -24.98 5.44
CA ILE A 123 -1.73 -23.73 6.21
C ILE A 123 -3.19 -23.31 6.38
N ARG A 124 -3.62 -23.07 7.62
CA ARG A 124 -4.96 -22.59 7.95
C ARG A 124 -5.03 -21.08 7.81
N LEU A 125 -6.09 -20.57 7.16
CA LEU A 125 -6.39 -19.14 7.16
C LEU A 125 -7.03 -18.71 8.50
N PHE A 126 -6.50 -17.65 9.07
CA PHE A 126 -7.09 -16.90 10.19
C PHE A 126 -7.43 -15.49 9.69
N LYS A 127 -8.74 -15.18 9.66
CA LYS A 127 -9.27 -13.88 9.21
C LYS A 127 -9.10 -12.86 10.32
N ASP A 128 -7.99 -12.12 10.29
CA ASP A 128 -7.63 -11.17 11.34
C ASP A 128 -8.72 -10.12 11.60
N ARG A 129 -8.83 -9.69 12.85
CA ARG A 129 -9.81 -8.70 13.36
C ARG A 129 -11.28 -9.12 13.31
N LEU A 130 -11.59 -10.35 12.95
CA LEU A 130 -12.94 -10.88 13.18
C LEU A 130 -13.07 -11.35 14.63
N PRO A 131 -14.24 -11.15 15.29
CA PRO A 131 -14.43 -11.48 16.70
C PRO A 131 -14.15 -12.95 17.07
N GLU A 132 -14.35 -13.86 16.11
CA GLU A 132 -14.13 -15.30 16.27
C GLU A 132 -12.68 -15.74 16.01
N THR A 133 -11.84 -14.86 15.50
CA THR A 133 -10.46 -15.21 15.15
C THR A 133 -9.55 -14.99 16.36
N PRO A 134 -8.89 -16.04 16.88
CA PRO A 134 -7.94 -15.88 17.97
C PRO A 134 -6.72 -15.07 17.56
N SER A 135 -6.12 -14.32 18.48
CA SER A 135 -4.80 -13.76 18.27
C SER A 135 -3.75 -14.88 18.11
N ILE A 136 -2.58 -14.53 17.58
CA ILE A 136 -1.46 -15.49 17.46
C ILE A 136 -1.09 -16.07 18.82
N GLY A 137 -1.02 -15.23 19.86
CA GLY A 137 -0.71 -15.66 21.21
C GLY A 137 -1.80 -16.57 21.82
N GLU A 138 -3.08 -16.28 21.55
CA GLU A 138 -4.19 -17.14 21.98
C GLU A 138 -4.16 -18.50 21.29
N TRP A 139 -3.95 -18.52 19.97
CA TRP A 139 -3.86 -19.77 19.22
C TRP A 139 -2.68 -20.61 19.69
N LEU A 140 -1.48 -20.04 19.80
CA LEU A 140 -0.29 -20.75 20.29
C LEU A 140 -0.48 -21.26 21.72
N GLY A 141 -1.08 -20.45 22.61
CA GLY A 141 -1.41 -20.86 23.98
C GLY A 141 -2.40 -22.01 24.08
N SER A 142 -3.24 -22.22 23.04
CA SER A 142 -4.20 -23.35 22.98
C SER A 142 -3.58 -24.67 22.55
N ILE A 143 -2.44 -24.64 21.84
CA ILE A 143 -1.83 -25.85 21.23
C ILE A 143 -0.43 -26.18 21.77
N LEU A 144 0.28 -25.21 22.34
CA LEU A 144 1.61 -25.42 22.90
C LEU A 144 1.53 -25.65 24.42
N LYS A 145 2.59 -26.25 24.98
CA LYS A 145 2.70 -26.52 26.41
C LYS A 145 3.47 -25.38 27.11
N GLU A 146 3.20 -25.19 28.38
CA GLU A 146 3.97 -24.30 29.24
C GLU A 146 5.48 -24.55 29.13
N GLY A 147 6.25 -23.48 29.04
CA GLY A 147 7.69 -23.52 28.85
C GLY A 147 8.15 -23.69 27.39
N ASN A 148 7.22 -23.89 26.44
CA ASN A 148 7.59 -23.94 25.03
C ASN A 148 8.07 -22.58 24.53
N LYS A 149 9.02 -22.59 23.56
CA LYS A 149 9.62 -21.41 22.98
C LYS A 149 9.04 -21.12 21.61
N VAL A 150 8.72 -19.86 21.36
CA VAL A 150 8.26 -19.30 20.09
C VAL A 150 9.36 -18.41 19.53
N GLY A 151 9.87 -18.70 18.36
CA GLY A 151 10.93 -17.95 17.69
C GLY A 151 10.42 -16.83 16.82
N ILE A 152 11.13 -15.71 16.81
CA ILE A 152 10.99 -14.63 15.83
C ILE A 152 12.39 -14.23 15.33
N ASP A 153 12.45 -13.71 14.10
CA ASP A 153 13.63 -13.00 13.63
C ASP A 153 13.59 -11.56 14.17
N GLY A 154 14.58 -11.21 15.00
CA GLY A 154 14.66 -9.88 15.62
C GLY A 154 14.93 -8.75 14.64
N TRP A 155 15.48 -9.04 13.45
CA TRP A 155 15.74 -8.02 12.44
C TRP A 155 14.51 -7.60 11.64
N VAL A 156 13.48 -8.48 11.51
CA VAL A 156 12.28 -8.18 10.73
C VAL A 156 11.01 -8.02 11.56
N ASN A 157 11.09 -8.14 12.88
CA ASN A 157 9.98 -7.86 13.79
C ASN A 157 10.22 -6.55 14.52
N SER A 158 9.27 -5.63 14.51
CA SER A 158 9.39 -4.37 15.23
C SER A 158 9.44 -4.60 16.75
N HIS A 159 10.08 -3.68 17.48
CA HIS A 159 10.09 -3.74 18.94
C HIS A 159 8.68 -3.72 19.54
N GLN A 160 7.79 -2.90 18.99
CA GLN A 160 6.40 -2.81 19.44
C GLN A 160 5.67 -4.15 19.30
N GLU A 161 5.80 -4.83 18.17
CA GLU A 161 5.17 -6.14 17.92
C GLU A 161 5.79 -7.22 18.79
N ALA A 162 7.13 -7.29 18.86
CA ALA A 162 7.84 -8.24 19.69
C ALA A 162 7.48 -8.08 21.19
N PHE A 163 7.38 -6.84 21.66
CA PHE A 163 6.96 -6.54 23.04
C PHE A 163 5.51 -6.97 23.31
N GLY A 164 4.57 -6.66 22.40
CA GLY A 164 3.17 -7.08 22.49
C GLY A 164 3.04 -8.60 22.52
N LEU A 165 3.65 -9.27 21.56
CA LEU A 165 3.68 -10.73 21.43
C LEU A 165 4.29 -11.39 22.67
N ASN A 166 5.40 -10.87 23.18
CA ASN A 166 6.05 -11.40 24.40
C ASN A 166 5.12 -11.36 25.61
N ASN A 167 4.34 -10.29 25.76
CA ASN A 167 3.37 -10.18 26.84
C ASN A 167 2.22 -11.19 26.70
N GLU A 168 1.70 -11.36 25.49
CA GLU A 168 0.67 -12.37 25.21
C GLU A 168 1.17 -13.79 25.47
N LEU A 169 2.35 -14.14 24.99
CA LEU A 169 2.98 -15.46 25.17
C LEU A 169 3.26 -15.76 26.64
N LYS A 170 3.80 -14.79 27.39
CA LYS A 170 4.04 -14.92 28.83
C LYS A 170 2.74 -15.18 29.60
N ALA A 171 1.63 -14.53 29.25
CA ALA A 171 0.33 -14.77 29.85
C ALA A 171 -0.19 -16.21 29.61
N LYS A 172 0.35 -16.93 28.63
CA LYS A 172 0.05 -18.33 28.31
C LYS A 172 1.15 -19.30 28.79
N GLY A 173 2.13 -18.84 29.56
CA GLY A 173 3.25 -19.66 30.01
C GLY A 173 4.26 -20.02 28.93
N LEU A 174 4.25 -19.32 27.79
CA LEU A 174 5.17 -19.50 26.67
C LEU A 174 6.32 -18.46 26.72
N ALA A 175 7.46 -18.77 26.11
CA ALA A 175 8.62 -17.89 26.02
C ALA A 175 8.84 -17.41 24.59
N LEU A 176 9.09 -16.10 24.42
CA LEU A 176 9.57 -15.55 23.14
C LEU A 176 11.08 -15.69 23.06
N GLU A 177 11.58 -16.22 21.95
CA GLU A 177 13.00 -16.30 21.60
C GLU A 177 13.28 -15.41 20.40
N THR A 178 14.01 -14.32 20.63
CA THR A 178 14.41 -13.38 19.56
C THR A 178 15.73 -13.82 18.95
N MET A 179 15.72 -14.16 17.68
CA MET A 179 16.91 -14.58 16.94
C MET A 179 17.56 -13.37 16.27
N THR A 180 18.89 -13.39 16.20
CA THR A 180 19.70 -12.39 15.47
C THR A 180 20.34 -12.97 14.21
N GLU A 181 20.22 -14.27 13.99
CA GLU A 181 20.64 -14.97 12.79
C GLU A 181 19.43 -15.18 11.87
N ASP A 182 19.56 -14.82 10.62
CA ASP A 182 18.52 -15.05 9.62
C ASP A 182 18.51 -16.52 9.19
N ILE A 183 17.51 -17.27 9.64
CA ILE A 183 17.38 -18.70 9.31
C ILE A 183 17.05 -18.95 7.85
N PHE A 184 16.50 -17.97 7.14
CA PHE A 184 16.14 -18.09 5.73
C PHE A 184 17.33 -18.03 4.79
N ASP A 185 18.49 -17.52 5.23
CA ASP A 185 19.74 -17.58 4.45
C ASP A 185 20.17 -19.01 4.15
N THR A 186 19.85 -19.95 5.04
CA THR A 186 20.15 -21.38 4.85
C THR A 186 19.00 -22.18 4.24
N LEU A 187 17.75 -21.73 4.44
CA LEU A 187 16.55 -22.45 4.00
C LEU A 187 16.13 -22.08 2.58
N TRP A 188 16.37 -20.84 2.16
CA TRP A 188 15.95 -20.33 0.85
C TRP A 188 17.14 -20.29 -0.12
N GLU A 189 17.40 -21.42 -0.77
CA GLU A 189 18.60 -21.67 -1.59
C GLU A 189 18.83 -20.62 -2.69
N ASN A 190 17.76 -20.13 -3.33
CA ASN A 190 17.83 -19.11 -4.39
C ASN A 190 17.24 -17.77 -3.94
N ARG A 191 17.47 -17.38 -2.68
CA ARG A 191 16.98 -16.13 -2.13
C ARG A 191 17.48 -14.94 -2.97
N PRO A 192 16.59 -14.02 -3.38
CA PRO A 192 17.00 -12.80 -4.06
C PRO A 192 18.03 -12.02 -3.27
N ARG A 193 19.00 -11.43 -3.95
CA ARG A 193 19.99 -10.57 -3.30
C ARG A 193 19.37 -9.23 -2.90
N LEU A 194 20.00 -8.55 -1.94
CA LEU A 194 19.63 -7.17 -1.62
C LEU A 194 19.80 -6.28 -2.86
N PRO A 195 18.86 -5.34 -3.11
CA PRO A 195 18.94 -4.43 -4.23
C PRO A 195 20.22 -3.57 -4.20
N GLN A 196 20.78 -3.30 -5.37
CA GLN A 196 22.02 -2.53 -5.53
C GLN A 196 21.85 -1.32 -6.45
N SER A 197 20.61 -0.93 -6.74
CA SER A 197 20.32 0.23 -7.61
C SER A 197 20.91 1.52 -7.02
N PRO A 198 21.52 2.38 -7.85
CA PRO A 198 22.03 3.66 -7.40
C PRO A 198 20.91 4.54 -6.84
N ILE A 199 21.22 5.31 -5.81
CA ILE A 199 20.36 6.36 -5.28
C ILE A 199 20.66 7.69 -6.00
N PHE A 200 19.69 8.61 -5.95
CA PHE A 200 19.81 9.91 -6.61
C PHE A 200 19.25 11.06 -5.76
N ILE A 201 19.66 12.28 -6.07
CA ILE A 201 19.26 13.48 -5.38
C ILE A 201 17.93 13.99 -5.93
N LEU A 202 16.96 14.25 -5.05
CA LEU A 202 15.79 15.05 -5.35
C LEU A 202 16.08 16.51 -4.98
N ASP A 203 16.06 17.38 -5.96
CA ASP A 203 16.50 18.76 -5.80
C ASP A 203 15.62 19.58 -4.82
N GLU A 204 16.22 20.61 -4.22
CA GLU A 204 15.60 21.45 -3.19
C GLU A 204 14.39 22.24 -3.72
N ALA A 205 14.35 22.54 -5.01
CA ALA A 205 13.21 23.22 -5.61
C ALA A 205 11.91 22.38 -5.51
N ARG A 206 12.04 21.05 -5.47
CA ARG A 206 10.93 20.10 -5.29
C ARG A 206 10.66 19.80 -3.82
N THR A 207 11.70 19.68 -3.01
CA THR A 207 11.57 19.29 -1.59
C THR A 207 11.32 20.48 -0.65
N GLY A 208 11.52 21.70 -1.12
CA GLY A 208 11.24 22.95 -0.39
C GLY A 208 12.14 23.23 0.82
N ALA A 209 13.06 22.30 1.14
CA ALA A 209 14.00 22.47 2.25
C ALA A 209 15.27 21.63 2.01
N SER A 210 16.43 22.18 2.36
CA SER A 210 17.70 21.46 2.26
C SER A 210 17.80 20.32 3.29
N CYS A 211 18.64 19.32 2.98
CA CYS A 211 18.99 18.25 3.91
C CYS A 211 19.43 18.81 5.27
N THR A 212 20.33 19.77 5.29
CA THR A 212 20.81 20.41 6.54
C THR A 212 19.69 21.06 7.33
N ALA A 213 18.75 21.76 6.68
CA ALA A 213 17.61 22.36 7.36
C ALA A 213 16.71 21.31 8.02
N LYS A 214 16.44 20.19 7.33
CA LYS A 214 15.65 19.08 7.86
C LYS A 214 16.34 18.41 9.06
N ILE A 215 17.63 18.11 8.97
CA ILE A 215 18.42 17.55 10.08
C ILE A 215 18.41 18.48 11.30
N ASN A 216 18.57 19.80 11.11
CA ASN A 216 18.51 20.75 12.22
C ASN A 216 17.14 20.76 12.91
N ARG A 217 16.04 20.72 12.14
CA ARG A 217 14.68 20.59 12.73
C ARG A 217 14.53 19.32 13.56
N ILE A 218 15.08 18.20 13.10
CA ILE A 218 15.06 16.92 13.84
C ILE A 218 15.83 17.07 15.14
N LYS A 219 17.05 17.62 15.11
CA LYS A 219 17.88 17.87 16.30
C LYS A 219 17.16 18.76 17.32
N GLU A 220 16.54 19.84 16.86
CA GLU A 220 15.76 20.73 17.73
C GLU A 220 14.57 20.02 18.36
N ALA A 221 13.88 19.14 17.60
CA ALA A 221 12.73 18.39 18.11
C ALA A 221 13.13 17.40 19.20
N ILE A 222 14.19 16.63 19.00
CA ILE A 222 14.66 15.67 20.00
C ILE A 222 15.28 16.36 21.22
N ALA A 223 16.02 17.45 21.02
CA ALA A 223 16.66 18.20 22.11
C ALA A 223 15.66 18.79 23.11
N LYS A 224 14.45 19.19 22.67
CA LYS A 224 13.36 19.64 23.55
C LYS A 224 12.97 18.62 24.60
N ASN A 225 13.20 17.34 24.33
CA ASN A 225 12.92 16.20 25.24
C ASN A 225 14.20 15.71 25.94
N GLY A 226 15.31 16.44 25.86
CA GLY A 226 16.58 16.04 26.47
C GLY A 226 17.29 14.89 25.75
N ILE A 227 16.93 14.60 24.51
CA ILE A 227 17.48 13.51 23.68
C ILE A 227 18.66 14.06 22.87
N SER A 228 19.75 13.31 22.82
CA SER A 228 21.03 13.73 22.20
C SER A 228 21.25 13.13 20.82
N ALA A 229 20.63 11.98 20.54
CA ALA A 229 20.77 11.29 19.27
C ALA A 229 19.48 10.54 18.91
N ILE A 230 19.28 10.30 17.62
CA ILE A 230 18.20 9.46 17.09
C ILE A 230 18.72 8.57 15.97
N ILE A 231 18.25 7.32 15.93
CA ILE A 231 18.39 6.44 14.76
C ILE A 231 17.07 6.41 14.02
N LEU A 232 17.09 6.85 12.76
CA LEU A 232 16.01 6.65 11.82
C LEU A 232 16.17 5.28 11.16
N SER A 233 15.13 4.47 11.22
CA SER A 233 15.07 3.14 10.59
C SER A 233 14.05 3.09 9.45
N ALA A 234 13.01 3.91 9.46
CA ALA A 234 12.03 3.96 8.39
C ALA A 234 12.65 4.56 7.11
N LEU A 235 12.55 3.84 6.00
CA LEU A 235 13.24 4.17 4.75
C LEU A 235 12.75 5.50 4.15
N ASP A 236 11.46 5.77 4.24
CA ASP A 236 10.85 7.00 3.77
C ASP A 236 11.25 8.23 4.62
N GLU A 237 11.43 8.07 5.93
CA GLU A 237 11.94 9.12 6.80
C GLU A 237 13.40 9.49 6.45
N ILE A 238 14.23 8.49 6.16
CA ILE A 238 15.62 8.68 5.75
C ILE A 238 15.67 9.37 4.38
N ALA A 239 14.89 8.88 3.41
CA ALA A 239 14.82 9.42 2.07
C ALA A 239 14.33 10.89 2.07
N TRP A 240 13.30 11.20 2.89
CA TRP A 240 12.80 12.57 3.07
C TRP A 240 13.85 13.47 3.73
N THR A 241 14.50 13.00 4.79
CA THR A 241 15.49 13.79 5.56
C THR A 241 16.69 14.18 4.69
N LEU A 242 17.19 13.24 3.89
CA LEU A 242 18.39 13.43 3.07
C LEU A 242 18.09 13.99 1.67
N ASN A 243 16.83 14.20 1.28
CA ASN A 243 16.44 14.54 -0.09
C ASN A 243 16.98 13.55 -1.13
N LEU A 244 17.05 12.27 -0.77
CA LEU A 244 17.51 11.20 -1.64
C LEU A 244 16.37 10.24 -1.98
N ARG A 245 16.46 9.61 -3.14
CA ARG A 245 15.52 8.57 -3.58
C ARG A 245 16.27 7.37 -4.15
N GLY A 246 15.64 6.21 -4.11
CA GLY A 246 16.19 4.96 -4.64
C GLY A 246 15.08 4.08 -5.19
N ASN A 247 15.38 2.83 -5.55
CA ASN A 247 14.45 1.87 -6.13
C ASN A 247 14.63 0.49 -5.48
N ASP A 248 14.85 0.43 -4.18
CA ASP A 248 15.09 -0.82 -3.47
C ASP A 248 13.82 -1.59 -3.15
N VAL A 249 12.70 -0.87 -3.08
CA VAL A 249 11.37 -1.42 -2.81
C VAL A 249 10.49 -1.14 -4.01
N HIS A 250 9.78 -2.16 -4.49
CA HIS A 250 8.87 -2.02 -5.60
C HIS A 250 7.86 -0.88 -5.36
N CYS A 251 7.63 -0.05 -6.34
CA CYS A 251 6.74 1.12 -6.31
C CYS A 251 7.11 2.24 -5.32
N ASN A 252 8.01 2.02 -4.38
CA ASN A 252 8.41 3.01 -3.39
C ASN A 252 9.82 3.55 -3.67
N PRO A 253 9.98 4.87 -3.89
CA PRO A 253 11.28 5.46 -4.24
C PRO A 253 12.19 5.66 -3.01
N VAL A 254 12.43 4.57 -2.28
CA VAL A 254 13.24 4.49 -1.07
C VAL A 254 14.46 3.59 -1.25
N PHE A 255 15.36 3.60 -0.29
CA PHE A 255 16.59 2.81 -0.31
C PHE A 255 16.94 2.27 1.08
N ILE A 256 17.43 1.05 1.11
CA ILE A 256 17.79 0.31 2.33
C ILE A 256 18.97 1.00 3.02
N SER A 257 18.71 1.56 4.21
CA SER A 257 19.71 2.29 4.98
C SER A 257 19.25 2.54 6.42
N TYR A 258 20.18 2.96 7.28
CA TYR A 258 19.87 3.60 8.56
C TYR A 258 20.53 4.98 8.60
N LEU A 259 19.97 5.91 9.37
CA LEU A 259 20.53 7.23 9.57
C LEU A 259 20.65 7.55 11.06
N LEU A 260 21.88 7.71 11.55
CA LEU A 260 22.15 8.22 12.89
C LEU A 260 22.33 9.75 12.80
N ILE A 261 21.55 10.46 13.60
CA ILE A 261 21.69 11.91 13.79
C ILE A 261 22.05 12.16 15.25
N SER A 262 23.18 12.79 15.51
CA SER A 262 23.65 13.14 16.86
C SER A 262 24.21 14.55 16.92
N ALA A 263 24.59 14.98 18.12
CA ALA A 263 25.29 16.24 18.31
C ALA A 263 26.67 16.25 17.63
N GLU A 264 27.33 15.10 17.60
CA GLU A 264 28.70 14.91 17.09
C GLU A 264 28.76 14.76 15.57
N GLY A 265 27.67 14.36 14.92
CA GLY A 265 27.63 14.18 13.46
C GLY A 265 26.43 13.39 12.96
N TYR A 266 26.41 13.16 11.65
CA TYR A 266 25.36 12.44 10.93
C TYR A 266 26.00 11.30 10.16
N THR A 267 25.49 10.08 10.30
CA THR A 267 26.04 8.91 9.63
C THR A 267 24.96 8.14 8.90
N LEU A 268 25.11 8.01 7.59
CA LEU A 268 24.29 7.16 6.73
C LEU A 268 24.94 5.78 6.60
N TYR A 269 24.24 4.75 7.06
CA TYR A 269 24.66 3.36 6.91
C TYR A 269 23.96 2.76 5.70
N ILE A 270 24.70 2.49 4.64
CA ILE A 270 24.18 2.08 3.33
C ILE A 270 25.18 1.15 2.63
N MET A 271 24.71 0.38 1.66
CA MET A 271 25.59 -0.37 0.77
C MET A 271 26.35 0.59 -0.16
N GLU A 272 27.68 0.50 -0.16
CA GLU A 272 28.59 1.44 -0.84
C GLU A 272 28.32 1.53 -2.36
N ASP A 273 27.96 0.41 -2.99
CA ASP A 273 27.68 0.32 -4.44
C ASP A 273 26.50 1.19 -4.91
N LYS A 274 25.66 1.67 -3.97
CA LYS A 274 24.53 2.58 -4.27
C LYS A 274 24.94 4.04 -4.40
N ILE A 275 26.12 4.40 -3.91
CA ILE A 275 26.57 5.78 -3.81
C ILE A 275 27.29 6.21 -5.08
N THR A 276 26.63 7.04 -5.88
CA THR A 276 27.24 7.69 -7.05
C THR A 276 28.16 8.85 -6.63
N ASP A 277 29.02 9.34 -7.53
CA ASP A 277 29.96 10.41 -7.22
C ASP A 277 29.27 11.73 -6.85
N ASP A 278 28.13 12.04 -7.50
CA ASP A 278 27.32 13.22 -7.21
C ASP A 278 26.62 13.11 -5.85
N VAL A 279 26.07 11.95 -5.50
CA VAL A 279 25.48 11.69 -4.18
C VAL A 279 26.55 11.76 -3.09
N ARG A 280 27.75 11.25 -3.34
CA ARG A 280 28.87 11.35 -2.40
C ARG A 280 29.29 12.80 -2.16
N ALA A 281 29.38 13.59 -3.22
CA ALA A 281 29.68 15.02 -3.12
C ALA A 281 28.59 15.77 -2.33
N TYR A 282 27.33 15.48 -2.62
CA TYR A 282 26.16 16.03 -1.93
C TYR A 282 26.16 15.71 -0.43
N LEU A 283 26.33 14.45 -0.05
CA LEU A 283 26.37 14.03 1.35
C LEU A 283 27.54 14.66 2.10
N LYS A 284 28.71 14.79 1.45
CA LYS A 284 29.88 15.48 2.01
C LYS A 284 29.61 16.97 2.24
N GLU A 285 28.94 17.66 1.31
CA GLU A 285 28.54 19.05 1.46
C GLU A 285 27.65 19.26 2.69
N HIS A 286 26.73 18.31 2.92
CA HIS A 286 25.82 18.30 4.07
C HIS A 286 26.40 17.64 5.33
N GLN A 287 27.71 17.32 5.35
CA GLN A 287 28.43 16.75 6.48
C GLN A 287 27.87 15.39 6.95
N VAL A 288 27.30 14.60 6.04
CA VAL A 288 26.81 13.26 6.31
C VAL A 288 27.94 12.26 5.99
N GLU A 289 28.41 11.54 7.01
CA GLU A 289 29.37 10.43 6.87
C GLU A 289 28.69 9.21 6.26
N ILE A 290 29.37 8.51 5.38
CA ILE A 290 28.88 7.26 4.76
C ILE A 290 29.63 6.08 5.38
N LYS A 291 28.89 5.09 5.87
CA LYS A 291 29.43 3.80 6.36
C LYS A 291 28.69 2.63 5.76
N ALA A 292 29.34 1.47 5.78
CA ALA A 292 28.69 0.23 5.33
C ALA A 292 27.45 -0.06 6.17
N TYR A 293 26.39 -0.56 5.53
CA TYR A 293 25.10 -0.89 6.18
C TYR A 293 25.29 -1.75 7.43
N SER A 294 26.16 -2.76 7.36
CA SER A 294 26.47 -3.65 8.48
C SER A 294 27.25 -3.00 9.64
N ALA A 295 27.84 -1.82 9.44
CA ALA A 295 28.65 -1.15 10.46
C ALA A 295 27.81 -0.55 11.61
N LEU A 296 26.49 -0.38 11.44
CA LEU A 296 25.61 0.15 12.48
C LEU A 296 25.72 -0.64 13.79
N ALA A 297 25.70 -1.97 13.71
CA ALA A 297 25.78 -2.83 14.90
C ALA A 297 27.11 -2.66 15.66
N GLU A 298 28.22 -2.43 14.96
CA GLU A 298 29.53 -2.18 15.57
C GLU A 298 29.60 -0.78 16.19
N ASP A 299 29.11 0.23 15.48
CA ASP A 299 29.05 1.59 16.01
C ASP A 299 28.16 1.69 17.26
N LEU A 300 27.06 0.93 17.32
CA LEU A 300 26.21 0.86 18.51
C LEU A 300 26.95 0.24 19.70
N ARG A 301 27.75 -0.83 19.51
CA ARG A 301 28.54 -1.45 20.60
C ARG A 301 29.52 -0.45 21.24
N SER A 302 30.01 0.52 20.48
CA SER A 302 30.89 1.60 20.95
C SER A 302 30.18 2.92 21.22
N PHE A 303 28.83 2.94 21.25
CA PHE A 303 28.05 4.18 21.27
C PHE A 303 28.37 5.07 22.48
N LYS A 304 28.37 4.49 23.70
CA LYS A 304 28.67 5.23 24.95
C LYS A 304 30.11 5.79 25.01
N GLU A 305 31.02 5.28 24.23
CA GLU A 305 32.39 5.77 24.14
C GLU A 305 32.49 7.03 23.27
N LYS A 306 31.62 7.13 22.27
CA LYS A 306 31.64 8.18 21.23
C LYS A 306 30.60 9.28 21.49
N HIS A 307 29.47 8.93 22.09
CA HIS A 307 28.31 9.81 22.27
C HIS A 307 27.89 9.86 23.74
N GLN A 308 27.50 11.05 24.18
CA GLN A 308 26.96 11.27 25.51
C GLN A 308 25.45 11.54 25.43
N GLY A 309 24.68 11.03 26.42
CA GLY A 309 23.26 11.29 26.56
C GLY A 309 22.36 10.21 25.99
N ILE A 310 21.10 10.57 25.76
CA ILE A 310 20.02 9.62 25.45
C ILE A 310 19.91 9.43 23.93
N LEU A 311 19.84 8.14 23.53
CA LEU A 311 19.54 7.71 22.16
C LEU A 311 18.04 7.41 22.03
N GLN A 312 17.38 8.04 21.07
CA GLN A 312 16.00 7.73 20.70
C GLN A 312 15.96 6.68 19.58
N ILE A 313 15.06 5.71 19.73
CA ILE A 313 14.70 4.73 18.70
C ILE A 313 13.19 4.69 18.57
N SER A 314 12.69 4.54 17.35
CA SER A 314 11.26 4.35 17.08
C SER A 314 10.75 3.02 17.66
N PRO A 315 9.52 2.93 18.17
CA PRO A 315 8.89 1.64 18.51
C PRO A 315 8.73 0.73 17.30
N LEU A 316 8.76 1.27 16.07
CA LEU A 316 8.73 0.53 14.81
C LEU A 316 10.13 0.06 14.36
N ALA A 317 11.21 0.47 15.04
CA ALA A 317 12.53 -0.10 14.78
C ALA A 317 12.54 -1.59 15.15
N ASN A 318 13.35 -2.39 14.48
CA ASN A 318 13.38 -3.82 14.71
C ASN A 318 13.93 -4.18 16.10
N GLU A 319 13.51 -5.32 16.61
CA GLU A 319 13.82 -5.81 17.96
C GLU A 319 15.33 -6.05 18.18
N ALA A 320 16.07 -6.46 17.16
CA ALA A 320 17.51 -6.65 17.26
C ALA A 320 18.24 -5.32 17.47
N LEU A 321 17.81 -4.27 16.75
CA LEU A 321 18.34 -2.91 16.92
C LEU A 321 18.04 -2.37 18.32
N TYR A 322 16.81 -2.59 18.80
CA TYR A 322 16.42 -2.21 20.17
C TYR A 322 17.30 -2.91 21.22
N ASN A 323 17.48 -4.21 21.10
CA ASN A 323 18.29 -4.99 22.04
C ASN A 323 19.75 -4.51 22.08
N LEU A 324 20.36 -4.27 20.90
CA LEU A 324 21.71 -3.70 20.80
C LEU A 324 21.78 -2.32 21.44
N SER A 325 20.86 -1.44 21.09
CA SER A 325 20.85 -0.08 21.60
C SER A 325 20.65 -0.04 23.12
N SER A 326 19.72 -0.81 23.65
CA SER A 326 19.45 -0.88 25.09
C SER A 326 20.64 -1.42 25.90
N GLN A 327 21.45 -2.29 25.29
CA GLN A 327 22.64 -2.83 25.92
C GLN A 327 23.81 -1.83 25.97
N TYR A 328 23.97 -1.00 24.90
CA TYR A 328 25.17 -0.18 24.70
C TYR A 328 24.91 1.34 24.69
N ALA A 329 23.68 1.78 24.84
CA ALA A 329 23.29 3.18 24.94
C ALA A 329 22.25 3.41 26.04
N ASP A 330 22.12 4.65 26.51
CA ASP A 330 20.98 5.05 27.32
C ASP A 330 19.81 5.33 26.37
N THR A 331 18.94 4.33 26.18
CA THR A 331 17.96 4.30 25.08
C THR A 331 16.55 4.63 25.57
N ILE A 332 15.84 5.45 24.81
CA ILE A 332 14.40 5.70 24.95
C ILE A 332 13.65 5.28 23.69
N ILE A 333 12.48 4.69 23.91
CA ILE A 333 11.55 4.36 22.82
C ILE A 333 10.52 5.47 22.70
N ALA A 334 10.49 6.15 21.55
CA ALA A 334 9.52 7.18 21.26
C ALA A 334 9.26 7.29 19.75
N PRO A 335 8.05 7.68 19.30
CA PRO A 335 7.77 7.93 17.89
C PRO A 335 8.77 8.89 17.27
N SER A 336 9.14 8.64 16.01
CA SER A 336 10.02 9.54 15.27
C SER A 336 9.33 10.88 15.01
N PRO A 337 10.01 12.02 15.27
CA PRO A 337 9.45 13.33 14.92
C PRO A 337 9.38 13.54 13.40
N VAL A 338 10.12 12.76 12.61
CA VAL A 338 10.18 12.90 11.15
C VAL A 338 8.86 12.49 10.52
N ALA A 339 8.17 11.48 11.06
CA ALA A 339 6.87 11.05 10.56
C ALA A 339 5.87 12.22 10.43
N LEU A 340 5.74 13.04 11.47
CA LEU A 340 4.86 14.22 11.43
C LEU A 340 5.44 15.35 10.55
N MET A 341 6.77 15.54 10.57
CA MET A 341 7.43 16.59 9.78
C MET A 341 7.23 16.41 8.28
N LYS A 342 7.25 15.15 7.77
CA LYS A 342 7.03 14.85 6.36
C LYS A 342 5.54 14.75 5.99
N ALA A 343 4.68 14.42 6.96
CA ALA A 343 3.24 14.37 6.74
C ALA A 343 2.67 15.76 6.43
N VAL A 344 3.15 16.81 7.08
CA VAL A 344 2.78 18.22 6.83
C VAL A 344 3.64 18.78 5.70
N LYS A 345 3.12 18.73 4.47
CA LYS A 345 3.80 19.19 3.26
C LYS A 345 4.01 20.69 3.27
N ASN A 346 5.21 21.13 2.96
CA ASN A 346 5.52 22.54 2.76
C ASN A 346 4.92 23.06 1.42
N GLU A 347 5.04 24.36 1.17
CA GLU A 347 4.46 25.00 -0.02
C GLU A 347 4.98 24.41 -1.35
N ALA A 348 6.27 24.06 -1.42
CA ALA A 348 6.86 23.45 -2.62
C ALA A 348 6.32 22.03 -2.86
N GLU A 349 6.25 21.21 -1.80
CA GLU A 349 5.68 19.86 -1.85
C GLU A 349 4.19 19.90 -2.23
N GLN A 350 3.40 20.83 -1.66
CA GLN A 350 1.98 21.02 -2.02
C GLN A 350 1.81 21.44 -3.49
N ALA A 351 2.66 22.38 -3.97
CA ALA A 351 2.65 22.77 -5.38
C ALA A 351 3.05 21.61 -6.30
N GLY A 352 3.99 20.78 -5.84
CA GLY A 352 4.38 19.54 -6.52
C GLY A 352 3.23 18.57 -6.67
N PHE A 353 2.51 18.28 -5.59
CA PHE A 353 1.32 17.42 -5.64
C PHE A 353 0.28 17.91 -6.65
N ARG A 354 -0.03 19.20 -6.68
CA ARG A 354 -0.98 19.77 -7.66
C ARG A 354 -0.54 19.52 -9.10
N LYS A 355 0.77 19.63 -9.40
CA LYS A 355 1.33 19.33 -10.72
C LYS A 355 1.30 17.84 -11.05
N ALA A 356 1.64 16.98 -10.08
CA ALA A 356 1.58 15.54 -10.27
C ALA A 356 0.15 15.09 -10.60
N MET A 357 -0.85 15.61 -9.88
CA MET A 357 -2.26 15.30 -10.11
C MET A 357 -2.80 15.84 -11.45
N GLU A 358 -2.28 16.98 -11.95
CA GLU A 358 -2.60 17.46 -13.30
C GLU A 358 -2.09 16.50 -14.38
N ARG A 359 -0.83 16.03 -14.24
CA ARG A 359 -0.24 15.05 -15.18
C ARG A 359 -0.98 13.72 -15.14
N ASP A 360 -1.24 13.21 -13.94
CA ASP A 360 -1.99 11.96 -13.77
C ASP A 360 -3.42 12.06 -14.31
N GLY A 361 -4.08 13.20 -14.07
CA GLY A 361 -5.40 13.49 -14.62
C GLY A 361 -5.45 13.48 -16.14
N VAL A 362 -4.41 14.01 -16.82
CA VAL A 362 -4.28 13.93 -18.29
C VAL A 362 -4.15 12.47 -18.73
N ALA A 363 -3.32 11.67 -18.06
CA ALA A 363 -3.17 10.25 -18.37
C ALA A 363 -4.49 9.49 -18.18
N MET A 364 -5.21 9.75 -17.09
CA MET A 364 -6.52 9.14 -16.81
C MET A 364 -7.58 9.52 -17.85
N VAL A 365 -7.63 10.77 -18.29
CA VAL A 365 -8.57 11.20 -19.36
C VAL A 365 -8.30 10.46 -20.66
N LYS A 366 -7.03 10.36 -21.08
CA LYS A 366 -6.63 9.60 -22.27
C LYS A 366 -7.00 8.14 -22.15
N PHE A 367 -6.77 7.55 -20.99
CA PHE A 367 -7.09 6.15 -20.72
C PHE A 367 -8.60 5.89 -20.74
N LEU A 368 -9.40 6.68 -20.04
CA LEU A 368 -10.86 6.51 -19.98
C LEU A 368 -11.51 6.65 -21.35
N ARG A 369 -11.09 7.67 -22.12
CA ARG A 369 -11.55 7.83 -23.51
C ARG A 369 -11.19 6.63 -24.38
N TRP A 370 -9.93 6.14 -24.29
CA TRP A 370 -9.50 4.96 -25.02
C TRP A 370 -10.29 3.71 -24.62
N LEU A 371 -10.60 3.54 -23.32
CA LEU A 371 -11.29 2.37 -22.79
C LEU A 371 -12.72 2.24 -23.36
N GLU A 372 -13.44 3.36 -23.53
CA GLU A 372 -14.78 3.37 -24.13
C GLU A 372 -14.81 2.79 -25.55
N GLU A 373 -13.75 2.96 -26.32
CA GLU A 373 -13.62 2.41 -27.68
C GLU A 373 -13.06 0.98 -27.67
N ALA A 374 -12.13 0.70 -26.76
CA ALA A 374 -11.36 -0.56 -26.74
C ALA A 374 -12.19 -1.74 -26.20
N VAL A 375 -13.00 -1.54 -25.18
CA VAL A 375 -13.81 -2.62 -24.57
C VAL A 375 -14.85 -3.19 -25.56
N PRO A 376 -15.64 -2.37 -26.28
CA PRO A 376 -16.55 -2.89 -27.32
C PRO A 376 -15.82 -3.59 -28.48
N ALA A 377 -14.56 -3.26 -28.76
CA ALA A 377 -13.76 -3.96 -29.77
C ALA A 377 -13.39 -5.41 -29.34
N GLY A 378 -13.44 -5.73 -28.03
CA GLY A 378 -13.40 -7.10 -27.50
C GLY A 378 -12.01 -7.73 -27.43
N ASN A 379 -10.93 -6.92 -27.38
CA ASN A 379 -9.54 -7.42 -27.34
C ASN A 379 -8.84 -7.14 -26.01
N GLU A 380 -9.53 -6.49 -25.05
CA GLU A 380 -8.94 -6.05 -23.79
C GLU A 380 -9.25 -6.99 -22.63
N SER A 381 -8.34 -7.04 -21.67
CA SER A 381 -8.42 -7.80 -20.43
C SER A 381 -7.92 -6.96 -19.25
N GLU A 382 -8.08 -7.43 -18.04
CA GLU A 382 -7.60 -6.74 -16.82
C GLU A 382 -6.09 -6.42 -16.91
N VAL A 383 -5.28 -7.38 -17.36
CA VAL A 383 -3.83 -7.20 -17.55
C VAL A 383 -3.51 -6.25 -18.70
N SER A 384 -4.28 -6.27 -19.80
CA SER A 384 -3.98 -5.42 -20.96
C SER A 384 -4.26 -3.94 -20.69
N ILE A 385 -5.32 -3.64 -19.93
CA ILE A 385 -5.67 -2.26 -19.58
C ILE A 385 -4.69 -1.65 -18.58
N ASP A 386 -4.14 -2.44 -17.64
CA ASP A 386 -3.07 -2.00 -16.76
C ASP A 386 -1.85 -1.52 -17.56
N LYS A 387 -1.37 -2.36 -18.50
CA LYS A 387 -0.26 -1.98 -19.40
C LYS A 387 -0.57 -0.70 -20.18
N LYS A 388 -1.82 -0.54 -20.63
CA LYS A 388 -2.23 0.64 -21.38
C LYS A 388 -2.24 1.91 -20.53
N LEU A 389 -2.69 1.80 -19.28
CA LEU A 389 -2.65 2.91 -18.33
C LEU A 389 -1.20 3.31 -18.02
N TYR A 390 -0.31 2.33 -17.82
CA TYR A 390 1.11 2.58 -17.66
C TYR A 390 1.69 3.37 -18.85
N GLU A 391 1.34 3.02 -20.09
CA GLU A 391 1.79 3.74 -21.29
C GLU A 391 1.36 5.22 -21.27
N PHE A 392 0.10 5.53 -20.95
CA PHE A 392 -0.37 6.92 -20.87
C PHE A 392 0.28 7.72 -19.74
N ARG A 393 0.57 7.08 -18.60
CA ARG A 393 1.33 7.70 -17.51
C ARG A 393 2.77 7.94 -17.88
N ALA A 394 3.40 7.01 -18.61
CA ALA A 394 4.78 7.13 -19.08
C ALA A 394 4.98 8.25 -20.12
N GLU A 395 3.91 8.70 -20.81
CA GLU A 395 3.95 9.88 -21.67
C GLU A 395 4.09 11.19 -20.88
N GLN A 396 3.77 11.19 -19.60
CA GLN A 396 3.76 12.39 -18.78
C GLN A 396 5.16 12.76 -18.30
N ALA A 397 5.44 14.06 -18.23
CA ALA A 397 6.72 14.56 -17.73
C ALA A 397 6.97 14.12 -16.28
N ASP A 398 8.24 13.83 -15.95
CA ASP A 398 8.71 13.44 -14.62
C ASP A 398 8.15 12.10 -14.08
N PHE A 399 7.49 11.29 -14.91
CA PHE A 399 7.06 9.95 -14.53
C PHE A 399 8.25 9.05 -14.19
N LYS A 400 8.12 8.27 -13.09
CA LYS A 400 9.18 7.38 -12.58
C LYS A 400 8.74 5.93 -12.40
N GLY A 401 7.46 5.65 -12.53
CA GLY A 401 6.87 4.33 -12.35
C GLY A 401 5.50 4.42 -11.70
N ILE A 402 4.93 3.28 -11.38
CA ILE A 402 3.67 3.17 -10.61
C ILE A 402 3.93 3.38 -9.12
N SER A 403 2.93 3.82 -8.37
CA SER A 403 3.01 3.98 -6.91
C SER A 403 2.60 2.72 -6.14
N PHE A 404 1.89 1.82 -6.79
CA PHE A 404 1.53 0.46 -6.36
C PHE A 404 1.05 -0.35 -7.57
N ASP A 405 0.98 -1.68 -7.44
CA ASP A 405 0.49 -2.54 -8.50
C ASP A 405 -1.00 -2.28 -8.76
N THR A 406 -1.35 -2.04 -10.02
CA THR A 406 -2.70 -1.64 -10.41
C THR A 406 -3.74 -2.69 -10.05
N ILE A 407 -4.79 -2.28 -9.37
CA ILE A 407 -5.97 -3.09 -9.10
C ILE A 407 -6.96 -2.87 -10.24
N ALA A 408 -7.05 -3.81 -11.16
CA ALA A 408 -7.98 -3.75 -12.30
C ALA A 408 -8.97 -4.92 -12.17
N GLY A 409 -9.98 -4.76 -11.32
CA GLY A 409 -10.96 -5.82 -11.02
C GLY A 409 -12.24 -5.65 -11.84
N TYR A 410 -12.51 -6.59 -12.75
CA TYR A 410 -13.74 -6.63 -13.52
C TYR A 410 -14.78 -7.52 -12.84
N LYS A 411 -16.01 -7.01 -12.63
CA LYS A 411 -17.12 -7.73 -12.00
C LYS A 411 -16.74 -8.32 -10.63
N GLU A 412 -16.78 -9.67 -10.51
CA GLU A 412 -16.51 -10.39 -9.26
C GLU A 412 -15.08 -10.21 -8.74
N HIS A 413 -14.09 -9.98 -9.61
CA HIS A 413 -12.73 -9.72 -9.19
C HIS A 413 -12.61 -8.40 -8.41
N ALA A 414 -13.46 -7.41 -8.72
CA ALA A 414 -13.53 -6.16 -7.98
C ALA A 414 -13.94 -6.32 -6.51
N ALA A 415 -14.53 -7.46 -6.13
CA ALA A 415 -14.86 -7.75 -4.73
C ALA A 415 -13.64 -8.14 -3.88
N ILE A 416 -12.50 -8.42 -4.50
CA ILE A 416 -11.20 -8.62 -3.84
C ILE A 416 -10.54 -7.25 -3.74
N VAL A 417 -10.53 -6.66 -2.55
CA VAL A 417 -10.19 -5.23 -2.33
C VAL A 417 -8.83 -4.83 -2.91
N HIS A 418 -7.84 -5.71 -2.82
CA HIS A 418 -6.48 -5.54 -3.37
C HIS A 418 -6.20 -6.62 -4.43
N TYR A 419 -7.12 -6.74 -5.40
CA TYR A 419 -6.95 -7.67 -6.51
C TYR A 419 -5.84 -7.22 -7.43
N GLU A 420 -4.91 -8.11 -7.70
CA GLU A 420 -3.87 -7.95 -8.71
C GLU A 420 -4.10 -8.98 -9.82
N ALA A 421 -4.35 -8.50 -11.04
CA ALA A 421 -4.54 -9.38 -12.18
C ALA A 421 -3.21 -10.01 -12.59
N THR A 422 -3.16 -11.34 -12.64
CA THR A 422 -2.01 -12.09 -13.13
C THR A 422 -2.37 -12.80 -14.44
N PRO A 423 -1.39 -13.30 -15.22
CA PRO A 423 -1.68 -14.06 -16.42
C PRO A 423 -2.61 -15.28 -16.18
N GLU A 424 -2.62 -15.81 -14.94
CA GLU A 424 -3.45 -16.96 -14.55
C GLU A 424 -4.89 -16.57 -14.19
N THR A 425 -5.09 -15.36 -13.66
CA THR A 425 -6.40 -14.85 -13.21
C THR A 425 -7.05 -13.90 -14.22
N ASP A 426 -6.30 -13.46 -15.24
CA ASP A 426 -6.72 -12.48 -16.24
C ASP A 426 -8.01 -12.88 -16.97
N ILE A 427 -8.98 -11.98 -17.00
CA ILE A 427 -10.25 -12.18 -17.71
C ILE A 427 -10.49 -11.09 -18.75
N PRO A 428 -11.12 -11.46 -19.89
CA PRO A 428 -11.45 -10.48 -20.93
C PRO A 428 -12.57 -9.54 -20.47
N LEU A 429 -12.40 -8.25 -20.73
CA LEU A 429 -13.42 -7.24 -20.50
C LEU A 429 -14.53 -7.35 -21.55
N LYS A 430 -15.75 -7.08 -21.14
CA LYS A 430 -16.93 -7.04 -22.01
C LYS A 430 -17.70 -5.75 -21.80
N PRO A 431 -18.48 -5.29 -22.79
CA PRO A 431 -19.32 -4.09 -22.67
C PRO A 431 -20.56 -4.37 -21.78
N GLU A 432 -20.33 -4.71 -20.51
CA GLU A 432 -21.34 -4.99 -19.48
C GLU A 432 -20.74 -4.89 -18.07
N GLY A 433 -21.49 -4.41 -17.09
CA GLY A 433 -21.11 -4.37 -15.68
C GLY A 433 -20.08 -3.31 -15.34
N LEU A 434 -19.39 -3.49 -14.21
CA LEU A 434 -18.47 -2.54 -13.61
C LEU A 434 -17.02 -3.04 -13.68
N LEU A 435 -16.09 -2.11 -13.90
CA LEU A 435 -14.65 -2.25 -13.72
C LEU A 435 -14.21 -1.35 -12.59
N LEU A 436 -13.66 -1.90 -11.51
CA LEU A 436 -12.95 -1.14 -10.50
C LEU A 436 -11.49 -1.02 -10.94
N LEU A 437 -11.01 0.21 -11.10
CA LEU A 437 -9.63 0.52 -11.45
C LEU A 437 -9.04 1.42 -10.37
N ASP A 438 -8.12 0.86 -9.60
CA ASP A 438 -7.36 1.55 -8.58
C ASP A 438 -5.88 1.54 -8.96
N SER A 439 -5.26 2.71 -9.02
CA SER A 439 -3.93 2.86 -9.60
C SER A 439 -3.28 4.19 -9.22
N GLY A 440 -1.98 4.23 -9.28
CA GLY A 440 -1.26 5.45 -9.01
C GLY A 440 0.11 5.51 -9.70
N ALA A 441 0.74 6.66 -9.62
CA ALA A 441 2.03 6.93 -10.25
C ALA A 441 2.99 7.66 -9.31
N GLN A 442 4.27 7.42 -9.54
CA GLN A 442 5.37 8.18 -8.97
C GLN A 442 5.83 9.22 -9.99
N TYR A 443 5.65 10.50 -9.64
CA TYR A 443 6.25 11.63 -10.36
C TYR A 443 7.29 12.28 -9.46
N LEU A 444 8.32 12.93 -10.03
CA LEU A 444 9.31 13.65 -9.22
C LEU A 444 8.69 14.74 -8.32
N ASP A 445 7.50 15.23 -8.68
CA ASP A 445 6.76 16.26 -7.95
C ASP A 445 5.75 15.70 -6.94
N GLY A 446 5.52 14.39 -6.90
CA GLY A 446 4.55 13.78 -5.96
C GLY A 446 4.14 12.37 -6.35
N THR A 447 3.46 11.71 -5.44
CA THR A 447 2.87 10.38 -5.62
C THR A 447 1.36 10.53 -5.84
N THR A 448 0.78 9.78 -6.78
CA THR A 448 -0.67 9.79 -7.00
C THR A 448 -1.30 8.48 -6.59
N ASP A 449 -2.58 8.56 -6.26
CA ASP A 449 -3.44 7.48 -5.83
C ASP A 449 -4.88 7.82 -6.24
N ILE A 450 -5.55 6.92 -6.97
CA ILE A 450 -6.88 7.14 -7.49
C ILE A 450 -7.62 5.83 -7.73
N THR A 451 -8.86 5.75 -7.26
CA THR A 451 -9.79 4.71 -7.73
C THR A 451 -10.95 5.32 -8.50
N ARG A 452 -11.26 4.69 -9.64
CA ARG A 452 -12.53 4.88 -10.35
C ARG A 452 -13.21 3.54 -10.60
N THR A 453 -14.50 3.48 -10.31
CA THR A 453 -15.35 2.39 -10.77
C THR A 453 -16.04 2.86 -12.04
N ILE A 454 -15.80 2.15 -13.14
CA ILE A 454 -16.12 2.54 -14.51
C ILE A 454 -17.25 1.63 -15.02
N VAL A 455 -18.25 2.24 -15.66
CA VAL A 455 -19.35 1.51 -16.31
C VAL A 455 -18.90 1.04 -17.69
N LEU A 456 -18.86 -0.28 -17.89
CA LEU A 456 -18.55 -0.85 -19.20
C LEU A 456 -19.78 -1.19 -20.03
N GLY A 457 -20.99 -1.06 -19.47
CA GLY A 457 -22.25 -1.31 -20.16
C GLY A 457 -23.43 -1.50 -19.18
N PRO A 458 -24.51 -2.21 -19.56
CA PRO A 458 -25.71 -2.31 -18.74
C PRO A 458 -25.45 -2.77 -17.30
N LEU A 459 -26.04 -2.07 -16.33
CA LEU A 459 -25.96 -2.33 -14.89
C LEU A 459 -27.27 -2.81 -14.32
N THR A 460 -27.20 -3.59 -13.26
CA THR A 460 -28.34 -3.93 -12.40
C THR A 460 -28.69 -2.75 -11.48
N GLU A 461 -29.92 -2.73 -10.96
CA GLU A 461 -30.34 -1.73 -9.97
C GLU A 461 -29.56 -1.83 -8.66
N GLU A 462 -29.04 -3.02 -8.32
CA GLU A 462 -28.16 -3.22 -7.15
C GLU A 462 -26.82 -2.52 -7.36
N GLU A 463 -26.18 -2.70 -8.51
CA GLU A 463 -24.90 -2.05 -8.83
C GLU A 463 -25.01 -0.53 -8.80
N LYS A 464 -26.09 0.04 -9.40
CA LYS A 464 -26.33 1.49 -9.37
C LYS A 464 -26.59 2.01 -7.95
N THR A 465 -27.37 1.28 -7.16
CA THR A 465 -27.65 1.64 -5.77
C THR A 465 -26.35 1.65 -4.95
N ASP A 466 -25.56 0.58 -5.04
CA ASP A 466 -24.29 0.45 -4.32
C ASP A 466 -23.28 1.54 -4.75
N TYR A 467 -23.19 1.81 -6.06
CA TYR A 467 -22.35 2.89 -6.59
C TYR A 467 -22.73 4.25 -6.02
N THR A 468 -24.03 4.53 -5.99
CA THR A 468 -24.52 5.80 -5.46
C THR A 468 -24.30 5.92 -3.95
N LEU A 469 -24.39 4.82 -3.19
CA LEU A 469 -24.09 4.83 -1.76
C LEU A 469 -22.60 5.12 -1.48
N VAL A 470 -21.69 4.55 -2.28
CA VAL A 470 -20.26 4.85 -2.20
C VAL A 470 -19.99 6.30 -2.54
N LEU A 471 -20.58 6.82 -3.65
CA LEU A 471 -20.46 8.22 -4.05
C LEU A 471 -20.94 9.16 -2.96
N LYS A 472 -22.06 8.87 -2.29
CA LYS A 472 -22.56 9.69 -1.16
C LYS A 472 -21.56 9.77 -0.02
N GLY A 473 -20.95 8.64 0.34
CA GLY A 473 -19.90 8.61 1.37
C GLY A 473 -18.70 9.46 0.98
N HIS A 474 -18.21 9.30 -0.24
CA HIS A 474 -17.12 10.07 -0.83
C HIS A 474 -17.41 11.58 -0.81
N LEU A 475 -18.58 12.00 -1.32
CA LEU A 475 -18.94 13.43 -1.35
C LEU A 475 -19.08 14.03 0.05
N GLN A 476 -19.62 13.29 1.03
CA GLN A 476 -19.77 13.77 2.40
C GLN A 476 -18.42 13.99 3.09
N LEU A 477 -17.45 13.09 2.89
CA LEU A 477 -16.13 13.27 3.46
C LEU A 477 -15.33 14.35 2.73
N GLN A 478 -15.26 14.31 1.40
CA GLN A 478 -14.48 15.26 0.60
C GLN A 478 -14.86 16.72 0.87
N ASN A 479 -16.15 16.99 1.14
CA ASN A 479 -16.67 18.35 1.37
C ASN A 479 -16.82 18.72 2.84
N ALA A 480 -16.26 17.88 3.74
CA ALA A 480 -16.33 18.14 5.18
C ALA A 480 -15.51 19.36 5.58
N GLN A 481 -16.09 20.18 6.48
CA GLN A 481 -15.38 21.17 7.29
C GLN A 481 -15.33 20.68 8.73
N PHE A 482 -14.16 20.82 9.36
CA PHE A 482 -13.95 20.31 10.72
C PHE A 482 -13.07 21.24 11.55
N PRO A 483 -13.28 21.31 12.89
CA PRO A 483 -12.48 22.16 13.76
C PRO A 483 -11.04 21.67 13.89
N ALA A 484 -10.11 22.59 14.10
CA ALA A 484 -8.74 22.27 14.49
C ALA A 484 -8.72 21.37 15.74
N GLY A 485 -7.83 20.37 15.74
CA GLY A 485 -7.80 19.35 16.80
C GLY A 485 -8.64 18.10 16.51
N THR A 486 -9.22 17.99 15.30
CA THR A 486 -9.89 16.78 14.82
C THR A 486 -8.86 15.73 14.39
N CYS A 487 -9.10 14.46 14.73
CA CYS A 487 -8.37 13.31 14.18
C CYS A 487 -9.23 12.57 13.14
N GLY A 488 -8.58 11.78 12.28
CA GLY A 488 -9.27 11.11 11.17
C GLY A 488 -10.38 10.15 11.60
N THR A 489 -10.26 9.52 12.77
CA THR A 489 -11.32 8.65 13.32
C THR A 489 -12.66 9.37 13.48
N GLN A 490 -12.65 10.67 13.78
CA GLN A 490 -13.87 11.46 13.93
C GLN A 490 -14.58 11.73 12.59
N LEU A 491 -13.84 11.69 11.47
CA LEU A 491 -14.37 11.96 10.13
C LEU A 491 -14.78 10.68 9.37
N ASP A 492 -14.26 9.52 9.75
CA ASP A 492 -14.50 8.24 9.06
C ASP A 492 -16.00 7.91 8.91
N VAL A 493 -16.81 8.27 9.88
CA VAL A 493 -18.27 8.04 9.83
C VAL A 493 -18.96 8.77 8.67
N LEU A 494 -18.42 9.90 8.20
CA LEU A 494 -19.00 10.64 7.09
C LEU A 494 -19.01 9.80 5.81
N ALA A 495 -17.92 9.07 5.55
CA ALA A 495 -17.83 8.19 4.41
C ALA A 495 -18.71 6.93 4.53
N ARG A 496 -19.08 6.52 5.76
CA ARG A 496 -19.81 5.27 6.01
C ARG A 496 -21.31 5.42 6.21
N ILE A 497 -21.76 6.58 6.67
CA ILE A 497 -23.13 6.72 7.18
C ILE A 497 -24.21 6.40 6.13
N ALA A 498 -23.98 6.69 4.85
CA ALA A 498 -24.91 6.34 3.77
C ALA A 498 -25.07 4.82 3.63
N MET A 499 -23.95 4.10 3.67
CA MET A 499 -23.90 2.64 3.59
C MET A 499 -24.46 1.98 4.85
N TRP A 500 -24.15 2.46 6.03
CA TRP A 500 -24.68 1.92 7.30
C TRP A 500 -26.20 1.99 7.39
N LYS A 501 -26.83 3.06 6.87
CA LYS A 501 -28.30 3.15 6.78
C LYS A 501 -28.92 2.04 5.92
N SER A 502 -28.12 1.44 5.03
CA SER A 502 -28.51 0.32 4.18
C SER A 502 -28.00 -1.04 4.70
N GLY A 503 -27.40 -1.08 5.91
CA GLY A 503 -26.84 -2.30 6.50
C GLY A 503 -25.55 -2.79 5.82
N ILE A 504 -24.84 -1.91 5.11
CA ILE A 504 -23.60 -2.22 4.37
C ILE A 504 -22.41 -1.57 5.10
N ASN A 505 -21.27 -2.26 5.15
CA ASN A 505 -20.03 -1.78 5.73
C ASN A 505 -18.84 -2.31 4.94
N TYR A 506 -17.72 -1.58 4.98
CA TYR A 506 -16.41 -2.05 4.50
C TYR A 506 -15.39 -2.07 5.64
N MET A 507 -14.38 -2.93 5.54
CA MET A 507 -13.49 -3.27 6.66
C MET A 507 -12.10 -2.63 6.56
N HIS A 508 -11.76 -1.98 5.43
CA HIS A 508 -10.51 -1.23 5.29
C HIS A 508 -10.62 0.20 5.84
N GLY A 509 -9.50 0.92 5.90
CA GLY A 509 -9.49 2.36 6.22
C GLY A 509 -10.20 3.18 5.15
N THR A 510 -10.73 4.33 5.51
CA THR A 510 -11.35 5.26 4.55
C THR A 510 -10.32 6.14 3.86
N GLY A 511 -9.14 6.30 4.48
CA GLY A 511 -8.07 7.09 3.88
C GLY A 511 -6.78 7.05 4.68
N HIS A 512 -5.70 7.34 3.99
CA HIS A 512 -4.32 7.36 4.50
C HIS A 512 -3.57 8.57 3.94
N GLY A 513 -2.47 8.96 4.58
CA GLY A 513 -1.56 9.96 4.02
C GLY A 513 -0.82 9.43 2.79
N ILE A 514 -0.31 10.35 1.96
CA ILE A 514 0.50 10.04 0.78
C ILE A 514 1.83 10.79 0.86
N GLY A 515 2.93 10.10 0.56
CA GLY A 515 4.28 10.66 0.54
C GLY A 515 4.55 11.54 -0.69
N HIS A 516 5.42 12.53 -0.54
CA HIS A 516 5.86 13.37 -1.66
C HIS A 516 6.98 12.68 -2.44
N PHE A 517 6.65 12.01 -3.53
CA PHE A 517 7.53 11.10 -4.26
C PHE A 517 8.21 10.12 -3.28
N LEU A 518 7.34 9.44 -2.50
CA LEU A 518 7.67 8.45 -1.47
C LEU A 518 6.59 7.35 -1.45
N CYS A 519 6.39 6.68 -0.32
CA CYS A 519 5.40 5.63 -0.18
C CYS A 519 3.98 6.18 -0.41
N VAL A 520 3.16 5.43 -1.15
CA VAL A 520 1.74 5.77 -1.37
C VAL A 520 1.00 5.77 -0.04
N HIS A 521 1.25 4.82 0.84
CA HIS A 521 0.75 4.81 2.21
C HIS A 521 1.73 5.51 3.14
N GLU A 522 1.35 6.68 3.64
CA GLU A 522 2.17 7.48 4.56
C GLU A 522 1.41 7.75 5.86
N GLY A 523 2.03 7.37 6.99
CA GLY A 523 1.56 7.80 8.31
C GLY A 523 2.10 9.18 8.72
N PRO A 524 1.75 9.65 9.94
CA PRO A 524 1.07 8.93 11.02
C PRO A 524 -0.45 9.10 11.06
N HIS A 525 -1.05 9.93 10.21
CA HIS A 525 -2.48 10.20 10.17
C HIS A 525 -3.21 9.25 9.21
N GLN A 526 -4.44 8.90 9.56
CA GLN A 526 -5.34 8.08 8.75
C GLN A 526 -6.79 8.43 9.07
N ILE A 527 -7.70 8.22 8.12
CA ILE A 527 -9.15 8.25 8.33
C ILE A 527 -9.64 6.81 8.40
N ARG A 528 -10.05 6.34 9.59
CA ARG A 528 -10.44 4.95 9.81
C ARG A 528 -11.24 4.77 11.10
N MET A 529 -11.99 3.67 11.21
CA MET A 529 -12.82 3.35 12.39
C MET A 529 -11.99 3.22 13.68
N ASN A 530 -10.81 2.62 13.62
CA ASN A 530 -9.95 2.46 14.78
C ASN A 530 -9.39 3.81 15.21
N HIS A 531 -9.27 4.03 16.51
CA HIS A 531 -8.76 5.30 17.04
C HIS A 531 -7.34 5.58 16.56
N MET A 532 -7.18 6.72 15.87
CA MET A 532 -5.91 7.28 15.44
C MET A 532 -5.71 8.62 16.14
N PRO A 533 -4.74 8.74 17.05
CA PRO A 533 -4.58 9.93 17.89
C PRO A 533 -4.00 11.14 17.15
N THR A 534 -3.41 10.92 15.96
CA THR A 534 -2.78 11.99 15.18
C THR A 534 -3.84 12.99 14.70
N LEU A 535 -3.60 14.25 15.03
CA LEU A 535 -4.46 15.34 14.60
C LEU A 535 -4.23 15.65 13.12
N LEU A 536 -5.30 15.99 12.44
CA LEU A 536 -5.26 16.44 11.06
C LEU A 536 -4.87 17.92 11.00
N GLU A 537 -3.86 18.26 10.20
CA GLU A 537 -3.33 19.60 10.09
C GLU A 537 -3.25 20.08 8.63
N PRO A 538 -3.38 21.39 8.35
CA PRO A 538 -3.17 21.93 7.01
C PRO A 538 -1.80 21.57 6.45
N GLY A 539 -1.76 21.17 5.19
CA GLY A 539 -0.57 20.64 4.53
C GLY A 539 -0.48 19.12 4.50
N MET A 540 -1.30 18.39 5.27
CA MET A 540 -1.40 16.93 5.17
C MET A 540 -2.22 16.54 3.93
N THR A 541 -1.75 15.52 3.21
CA THR A 541 -2.51 14.83 2.17
C THR A 541 -3.20 13.62 2.78
N VAL A 542 -4.40 13.28 2.31
CA VAL A 542 -5.12 12.08 2.75
C VAL A 542 -6.01 11.57 1.63
N THR A 543 -6.17 10.26 1.50
CA THR A 543 -7.15 9.67 0.57
C THR A 543 -8.56 9.69 1.16
N ASP A 544 -9.55 9.54 0.29
CA ASP A 544 -10.98 9.39 0.59
C ASP A 544 -11.51 8.30 -0.33
N GLU A 545 -11.52 7.04 0.15
CA GLU A 545 -11.67 5.81 -0.63
C GLU A 545 -12.75 4.85 -0.09
N PRO A 546 -13.98 5.30 0.21
CA PRO A 546 -15.04 4.39 0.61
C PRO A 546 -15.35 3.34 -0.46
N GLY A 547 -15.79 2.14 -0.04
CA GLY A 547 -16.10 1.08 -0.99
C GLY A 547 -17.20 0.12 -0.53
N ILE A 548 -17.72 -0.66 -1.47
CA ILE A 548 -18.64 -1.79 -1.25
C ILE A 548 -18.11 -2.99 -2.02
N TYR A 549 -17.99 -4.14 -1.36
CA TYR A 549 -17.42 -5.36 -1.93
C TYR A 549 -18.34 -6.53 -1.67
N LYS A 550 -18.92 -7.10 -2.74
CA LYS A 550 -19.86 -8.21 -2.67
C LYS A 550 -19.27 -9.43 -3.39
N ALA A 551 -18.72 -10.36 -2.61
CA ALA A 551 -18.07 -11.56 -3.13
C ALA A 551 -18.89 -12.28 -4.19
N GLY A 552 -18.26 -12.66 -5.31
CA GLY A 552 -18.89 -13.30 -6.46
C GLY A 552 -19.86 -12.42 -7.25
N ARG A 553 -19.87 -11.10 -7.02
CA ARG A 553 -20.75 -10.14 -7.74
C ARG A 553 -19.97 -8.93 -8.27
N HIS A 554 -19.69 -7.95 -7.43
CA HIS A 554 -19.01 -6.70 -7.81
C HIS A 554 -18.29 -6.06 -6.63
N GLY A 555 -17.32 -5.21 -6.94
CA GLY A 555 -16.70 -4.25 -6.02
C GLY A 555 -16.80 -2.84 -6.58
N ILE A 556 -16.96 -1.87 -5.70
CA ILE A 556 -17.06 -0.45 -6.03
C ILE A 556 -16.19 0.31 -5.04
N ARG A 557 -15.29 1.16 -5.54
CA ARG A 557 -14.52 2.15 -4.79
C ARG A 557 -14.46 3.43 -5.60
N ILE A 558 -14.63 4.56 -4.94
CA ILE A 558 -14.43 5.90 -5.54
C ILE A 558 -13.46 6.61 -4.63
N GLU A 559 -12.36 7.08 -5.21
CA GLU A 559 -11.27 7.65 -4.43
C GLU A 559 -10.73 8.94 -5.03
N ASN A 560 -10.45 9.89 -4.16
CA ASN A 560 -9.62 11.06 -4.44
C ASN A 560 -8.55 11.24 -3.35
N THR A 561 -7.39 11.73 -3.75
CA THR A 561 -6.43 12.34 -2.86
C THR A 561 -6.87 13.76 -2.53
N LEU A 562 -6.88 14.08 -1.25
CA LEU A 562 -7.28 15.37 -0.69
C LEU A 562 -6.10 16.04 0.00
N LEU A 563 -6.03 17.37 -0.06
CA LEU A 563 -5.12 18.20 0.75
C LEU A 563 -5.91 18.91 1.83
N ILE A 564 -5.45 18.83 3.07
CA ILE A 564 -6.04 19.60 4.17
C ILE A 564 -5.55 21.03 4.06
N VAL A 565 -6.50 21.97 3.99
CA VAL A 565 -6.22 23.41 3.89
C VAL A 565 -6.94 24.21 5.00
N PRO A 566 -6.45 25.41 5.35
CA PRO A 566 -7.19 26.28 6.24
C PRO A 566 -8.60 26.58 5.70
N GLY A 567 -9.59 26.51 6.57
CA GLY A 567 -10.97 26.93 6.30
C GLY A 567 -11.27 28.27 6.97
N GLN A 568 -12.51 28.42 7.44
CA GLN A 568 -12.96 29.63 8.13
C GLN A 568 -12.44 29.68 9.57
N GLU A 569 -12.26 30.89 10.09
CA GLU A 569 -12.04 31.16 11.52
C GLU A 569 -13.27 31.89 12.06
N THR A 570 -13.82 31.39 13.15
CA THR A 570 -15.06 31.88 13.78
C THR A 570 -14.85 32.10 15.27
N GLU A 571 -15.87 32.58 15.99
CA GLU A 571 -15.86 32.64 17.45
C GLU A 571 -15.68 31.29 18.14
N PHE A 572 -15.90 30.17 17.42
CA PHE A 572 -15.72 28.78 17.90
C PHE A 572 -14.31 28.24 17.58
N GLY A 573 -13.44 29.03 16.92
CA GLY A 573 -12.06 28.65 16.60
C GLY A 573 -11.80 28.48 15.10
N LYS A 574 -10.66 27.87 14.81
CA LYS A 574 -10.21 27.58 13.44
C LYS A 574 -10.85 26.31 12.92
N PHE A 575 -11.27 26.36 11.67
CA PHE A 575 -11.74 25.19 10.93
C PHE A 575 -10.80 24.89 9.77
N TYR A 576 -10.76 23.62 9.40
CA TYR A 576 -10.05 23.11 8.23
C TYR A 576 -11.04 22.51 7.24
N GLN A 577 -10.61 22.35 6.00
CA GLN A 577 -11.39 21.74 4.93
C GLN A 577 -10.47 20.98 3.99
N PHE A 578 -11.05 20.22 3.07
CA PHE A 578 -10.31 19.50 2.06
C PHE A 578 -10.30 20.24 0.73
N GLU A 579 -9.15 20.25 0.05
CA GLU A 579 -8.98 20.58 -1.36
C GLU A 579 -8.82 19.27 -2.14
N PRO A 580 -9.72 18.89 -3.04
CA PRO A 580 -9.52 17.74 -3.89
C PRO A 580 -8.32 17.95 -4.83
N LEU A 581 -7.34 17.07 -4.77
CA LEU A 581 -6.17 17.10 -5.64
C LEU A 581 -6.35 16.24 -6.88
N THR A 582 -7.00 15.08 -6.75
CA THR A 582 -7.27 14.16 -7.87
C THR A 582 -8.15 14.83 -8.91
N LEU A 583 -7.73 14.77 -10.17
CA LEU A 583 -8.41 15.39 -11.31
C LEU A 583 -8.84 14.33 -12.32
N CYS A 584 -10.00 13.70 -12.09
CA CYS A 584 -10.52 12.66 -12.98
C CYS A 584 -12.06 12.64 -12.87
N PRO A 585 -12.80 12.52 -13.97
CA PRO A 585 -14.25 12.39 -13.91
C PRO A 585 -14.67 11.18 -13.07
N ILE A 586 -15.79 11.32 -12.35
CA ILE A 586 -16.51 10.20 -11.73
C ILE A 586 -17.62 9.79 -12.71
N ASP A 587 -17.75 8.49 -12.97
CA ASP A 587 -18.70 8.00 -13.96
C ASP A 587 -20.17 8.31 -13.55
N LYS A 588 -20.91 8.91 -14.47
CA LYS A 588 -22.28 9.38 -14.23
C LYS A 588 -23.33 8.29 -14.46
N GLU A 589 -23.02 7.28 -15.29
CA GLU A 589 -24.01 6.32 -15.77
C GLU A 589 -24.52 5.37 -14.68
N ALA A 590 -23.71 5.18 -13.61
CA ALA A 590 -24.09 4.37 -12.46
C ALA A 590 -24.88 5.15 -11.39
N ILE A 591 -25.07 6.46 -11.53
CA ILE A 591 -25.64 7.29 -10.46
C ILE A 591 -27.17 7.30 -10.51
N VAL A 592 -27.80 6.92 -9.40
CA VAL A 592 -29.23 7.13 -9.16
C VAL A 592 -29.43 8.52 -8.57
N VAL A 593 -29.70 9.50 -9.43
CA VAL A 593 -29.70 10.94 -9.07
C VAL A 593 -30.71 11.26 -7.97
N GLU A 594 -31.82 10.52 -7.91
CA GLU A 594 -32.88 10.68 -6.90
C GLU A 594 -32.40 10.31 -5.47
N MET A 595 -31.32 9.54 -5.35
CA MET A 595 -30.70 9.22 -4.06
C MET A 595 -29.79 10.34 -3.52
N LEU A 596 -29.36 11.27 -4.38
CA LEU A 596 -28.52 12.40 -3.97
C LEU A 596 -29.38 13.51 -3.37
N THR A 597 -28.89 14.20 -2.35
CA THR A 597 -29.43 15.47 -1.89
C THR A 597 -29.05 16.59 -2.86
N ASP A 598 -29.69 17.78 -2.74
CA ASP A 598 -29.34 18.95 -3.57
C ASP A 598 -27.89 19.39 -3.33
N GLU A 599 -27.41 19.27 -2.09
CA GLU A 599 -26.05 19.59 -1.69
C GLU A 599 -25.03 18.61 -2.30
N GLU A 600 -25.28 17.30 -2.22
CA GLU A 600 -24.42 16.27 -2.81
C GLU A 600 -24.37 16.42 -4.34
N LEU A 601 -25.50 16.69 -4.99
CA LEU A 601 -25.56 16.93 -6.43
C LEU A 601 -24.77 18.20 -6.82
N LYS A 602 -24.87 19.26 -6.02
CA LYS A 602 -24.07 20.46 -6.22
C LYS A 602 -22.57 20.16 -6.10
N HIS A 603 -22.15 19.48 -5.03
CA HIS A 603 -20.74 19.13 -4.80
C HIS A 603 -20.17 18.27 -5.92
N PHE A 604 -20.94 17.31 -6.42
CA PHE A 604 -20.56 16.50 -7.58
C PHE A 604 -20.33 17.35 -8.82
N ASN A 605 -21.26 18.26 -9.13
CA ASN A 605 -21.17 19.14 -10.30
C ASN A 605 -19.99 20.13 -10.16
N ASP A 606 -19.79 20.71 -8.99
CA ASP A 606 -18.67 21.63 -8.71
C ASP A 606 -17.30 20.91 -8.89
N TYR A 607 -17.19 19.66 -8.44
CA TYR A 607 -16.00 18.86 -8.66
C TYR A 607 -15.74 18.58 -10.13
N HIS A 608 -16.75 18.20 -10.89
CA HIS A 608 -16.65 17.98 -12.34
C HIS A 608 -16.28 19.26 -13.10
N GLU A 609 -16.85 20.41 -12.74
CA GLU A 609 -16.46 21.70 -13.31
C GLU A 609 -14.99 22.02 -13.03
N MET A 610 -14.52 21.79 -11.81
CA MET A 610 -13.11 21.94 -11.43
C MET A 610 -12.20 21.04 -12.28
N VAL A 611 -12.54 19.76 -12.44
CA VAL A 611 -11.76 18.80 -13.25
C VAL A 611 -11.62 19.30 -14.68
N TYR A 612 -12.74 19.71 -15.32
CA TYR A 612 -12.71 20.26 -16.67
C TYR A 612 -11.82 21.51 -16.77
N ASN A 613 -12.00 22.45 -15.87
CA ASN A 613 -11.27 23.72 -15.88
C ASN A 613 -9.75 23.51 -15.69
N ARG A 614 -9.35 22.57 -14.85
CA ARG A 614 -7.94 22.28 -14.56
C ARG A 614 -7.26 21.51 -15.71
N LEU A 615 -7.93 20.54 -16.33
CA LEU A 615 -7.30 19.65 -17.31
C LEU A 615 -7.44 20.11 -18.76
N SER A 616 -8.48 20.86 -19.11
CA SER A 616 -8.82 21.18 -20.52
C SER A 616 -7.70 21.86 -21.31
N ALA A 617 -6.80 22.60 -20.65
CA ALA A 617 -5.68 23.28 -21.28
C ALA A 617 -4.54 22.33 -21.72
N PHE A 618 -4.47 21.12 -21.18
CA PHE A 618 -3.42 20.12 -21.46
C PHE A 618 -3.84 19.05 -22.46
N LEU A 619 -5.10 19.09 -22.92
CA LEU A 619 -5.72 18.08 -23.78
C LEU A 619 -5.84 18.56 -25.22
N ASN A 620 -5.79 17.63 -26.18
CA ASN A 620 -6.15 17.93 -27.56
C ASN A 620 -7.69 18.15 -27.70
N GLU A 621 -8.14 18.59 -28.87
CA GLU A 621 -9.55 18.96 -29.06
C GLU A 621 -10.53 17.78 -28.91
N GLU A 622 -10.12 16.56 -29.25
CA GLU A 622 -10.97 15.37 -29.10
C GLU A 622 -11.05 14.93 -27.63
N GLU A 623 -9.91 14.87 -26.93
CA GLU A 623 -9.83 14.57 -25.51
C GLU A 623 -10.60 15.61 -24.67
N LYS A 624 -10.49 16.89 -25.06
CA LYS A 624 -11.21 18.00 -24.42
C LYS A 624 -12.72 17.92 -24.63
N ALA A 625 -13.16 17.54 -25.85
CA ALA A 625 -14.57 17.34 -26.15
C ALA A 625 -15.14 16.17 -25.34
N TRP A 626 -14.41 15.07 -25.24
CA TRP A 626 -14.76 13.92 -24.40
C TRP A 626 -14.83 14.32 -22.92
N LEU A 627 -13.80 14.99 -22.38
CA LEU A 627 -13.79 15.44 -20.99
C LEU A 627 -14.99 16.36 -20.68
N LYS A 628 -15.35 17.26 -21.62
CA LYS A 628 -16.50 18.15 -21.47
C LYS A 628 -17.83 17.38 -21.32
N GLU A 629 -17.98 16.29 -22.06
CA GLU A 629 -19.16 15.42 -21.94
C GLU A 629 -19.11 14.63 -20.64
N ALA A 630 -17.98 14.00 -20.32
CA ALA A 630 -17.79 13.24 -19.09
C ALA A 630 -18.05 14.08 -17.83
N THR A 631 -17.68 15.37 -17.85
CA THR A 631 -17.88 16.30 -16.74
C THR A 631 -19.15 17.16 -16.84
N SER A 632 -20.03 16.89 -17.82
CA SER A 632 -21.29 17.64 -17.95
C SER A 632 -22.16 17.48 -16.70
N PRO A 633 -22.85 18.56 -16.24
CA PRO A 633 -23.60 18.54 -14.98
C PRO A 633 -24.72 17.50 -14.98
N LEU A 634 -24.84 16.76 -13.88
CA LEU A 634 -26.03 15.95 -13.59
C LEU A 634 -27.21 16.85 -13.26
N LYS A 635 -28.38 16.44 -13.70
CA LYS A 635 -29.67 17.12 -13.45
C LYS A 635 -30.68 16.08 -12.98
N ARG A 636 -31.61 16.50 -12.09
CA ARG A 636 -32.81 15.71 -11.75
C ARG A 636 -33.81 15.77 -12.84
#